data_bc8b99c21b362fead0a7c986f8887587
#
_entry.id   bc8b99c21b362fead0a7c986f8887587
#
_cell.length_a   1.000
_cell.length_b   1.000
_cell.length_c   1.000
_cell.angle_alpha   90.00
_cell.angle_beta   90.00
_cell.angle_gamma   90.00
#
_symmetry.space_group_name_H-M   'P 1'
#
loop_
_entity.id
_entity.type
_entity.pdbx_description
1 polymer ?
#
loop_
_entity_poly.entity_id
_entity_poly.type
_entity_poly.pdbx_seq_one_letter_code
_entity_poly.pdbx_strand_id
1 'polypeptide(L)'
;MTCEEKIWELRQIIEEQLTPLINNDYVLYDLPYYSNIGDLLIWEGELSFLKGLPFKMLECGSAFTSNLKRKIKKDTIILLQGGGNFGDIWDIHEFKRKVIRNYPENRIIIFPQTVFYQKNENMLRDIELMSRHPYLTICARDIHSFEVLKKNFKNTILLVPDMAFCIPVSYTHL
;
A
#
# COMPACT_ATOMS: atom_id res chain seq x y z
N MET A 1 -15.77 -21.43 13.05
CA MET A 1 -15.10 -20.13 12.98
C MET A 1 -16.17 -19.08 12.73
N THR A 2 -16.33 -18.14 13.64
CA THR A 2 -17.25 -17.02 13.51
C THR A 2 -16.68 -15.96 12.56
N CYS A 3 -17.50 -14.98 12.15
CA CYS A 3 -17.03 -13.85 11.34
C CYS A 3 -15.96 -13.04 12.09
N GLU A 4 -16.15 -12.82 13.39
CA GLU A 4 -15.22 -12.09 14.24
C GLU A 4 -13.86 -12.80 14.38
N GLU A 5 -13.87 -14.13 14.59
CA GLU A 5 -12.65 -14.95 14.62
C GLU A 5 -11.87 -14.84 13.30
N LYS A 6 -12.60 -14.81 12.17
CA LYS A 6 -11.94 -14.70 10.85
C LYS A 6 -11.35 -13.30 10.62
N ILE A 7 -12.06 -12.25 11.00
CA ILE A 7 -11.54 -10.88 10.93
C ILE A 7 -10.29 -10.73 11.80
N TRP A 8 -10.33 -11.27 13.01
CA TRP A 8 -9.18 -11.26 13.91
C TRP A 8 -7.96 -11.97 13.32
N GLU A 9 -8.16 -13.17 12.76
CA GLU A 9 -7.08 -13.92 12.06
C GLU A 9 -6.45 -13.11 10.92
N LEU A 10 -7.29 -12.50 10.07
CA LEU A 10 -6.79 -11.69 8.95
C LEU A 10 -6.02 -10.46 9.43
N ARG A 11 -6.47 -9.83 10.50
CA ARG A 11 -5.77 -8.72 11.14
C ARG A 11 -4.42 -9.14 11.71
N GLN A 12 -4.33 -10.30 12.37
CA GLN A 12 -3.06 -10.83 12.87
C GLN A 12 -2.04 -11.04 11.74
N ILE A 13 -2.48 -11.57 10.59
CA ILE A 13 -1.62 -11.74 9.41
C ILE A 13 -1.08 -10.37 8.94
N ILE A 14 -1.92 -9.32 8.92
CA ILE A 14 -1.50 -7.96 8.57
C ILE A 14 -0.43 -7.46 9.55
N GLU A 15 -0.71 -7.57 10.85
CA GLU A 15 0.19 -7.11 11.91
C GLU A 15 1.53 -7.85 11.89
N GLU A 16 1.54 -9.16 11.72
CA GLU A 16 2.76 -9.98 11.65
C GLU A 16 3.64 -9.64 10.45
N GLN A 17 3.02 -9.36 9.30
CA GLN A 17 3.79 -9.10 8.08
C GLN A 17 4.22 -7.64 7.91
N LEU A 18 3.40 -6.68 8.31
CA LEU A 18 3.67 -5.27 8.06
C LEU A 18 4.39 -4.56 9.21
N THR A 19 4.12 -4.92 10.48
CA THR A 19 4.76 -4.27 11.63
C THR A 19 6.29 -4.29 11.57
N PRO A 20 6.95 -5.42 11.23
CA PRO A 20 8.42 -5.45 11.15
C PRO A 20 9.03 -4.57 10.05
N LEU A 21 8.23 -4.21 9.04
CA LEU A 21 8.67 -3.39 7.92
C LEU A 21 8.63 -1.89 8.23
N ILE A 22 7.77 -1.49 9.18
CA ILE A 22 7.59 -0.08 9.56
C ILE A 22 8.31 0.16 10.88
N ASN A 23 9.60 0.47 10.79
CA ASN A 23 10.52 0.59 11.91
C ASN A 23 11.08 2.01 12.08
N ASN A 24 10.44 3.00 11.49
CA ASN A 24 10.77 4.43 11.63
C ASN A 24 9.54 5.29 11.34
N ASP A 25 9.66 6.60 11.57
CA ASP A 25 8.65 7.59 11.18
C ASP A 25 8.36 7.51 9.69
N TYR A 26 7.13 7.80 9.30
CA TYR A 26 6.65 7.56 7.95
C TYR A 26 5.81 8.71 7.39
N VAL A 27 5.64 8.70 6.09
CA VAL A 27 4.63 9.47 5.36
C VAL A 27 3.65 8.50 4.71
N LEU A 28 2.38 8.88 4.62
CA LEU A 28 1.33 8.06 4.00
C LEU A 28 0.72 8.82 2.83
N TYR A 29 0.95 8.31 1.63
CA TYR A 29 0.52 8.93 0.38
C TYR A 29 -0.53 8.10 -0.37
N ASP A 30 -1.08 8.72 -1.40
CA ASP A 30 -2.13 8.16 -2.26
C ASP A 30 -3.51 8.13 -1.60
N LEU A 31 -3.74 9.04 -0.62
CA LEU A 31 -5.04 9.23 0.05
C LEU A 31 -6.18 9.28 -0.98
N PRO A 32 -7.28 8.54 -0.80
CA PRO A 32 -8.41 8.54 -1.74
C PRO A 32 -9.15 9.87 -1.68
N TYR A 33 -8.94 10.70 -2.68
CA TYR A 33 -9.60 12.01 -2.82
C TYR A 33 -10.73 11.94 -3.86
N TYR A 34 -11.61 10.94 -3.72
CA TYR A 34 -12.73 10.65 -4.60
C TYR A 34 -13.80 9.83 -3.89
N SER A 35 -15.03 9.80 -4.46
CA SER A 35 -16.19 9.16 -3.85
C SER A 35 -16.19 7.64 -4.09
N ASN A 36 -15.33 6.91 -3.39
CA ASN A 36 -15.33 5.44 -3.36
C ASN A 36 -15.26 4.97 -1.91
N ILE A 37 -16.36 4.43 -1.42
CA ILE A 37 -16.49 3.99 -0.03
C ILE A 37 -15.53 2.85 0.31
N GLY A 38 -15.23 1.97 -0.66
CA GLY A 38 -14.28 0.87 -0.48
C GLY A 38 -12.88 1.39 -0.18
N ASP A 39 -12.40 2.37 -0.94
CA ASP A 39 -11.08 2.95 -0.73
C ASP A 39 -11.00 3.77 0.57
N LEU A 40 -12.12 4.39 1.00
CA LEU A 40 -12.20 5.06 2.30
C LEU A 40 -12.13 4.06 3.47
N LEU A 41 -12.74 2.88 3.34
CA LEU A 41 -12.63 1.82 4.36
C LEU A 41 -11.20 1.27 4.43
N ILE A 42 -10.52 1.09 3.29
CA ILE A 42 -9.11 0.69 3.25
C ILE A 42 -8.26 1.74 3.98
N TRP A 43 -8.46 3.02 3.68
CA TRP A 43 -7.79 4.14 4.34
C TRP A 43 -8.00 4.14 5.85
N GLU A 44 -9.24 3.96 6.34
CA GLU A 44 -9.54 3.89 7.77
C GLU A 44 -8.85 2.69 8.43
N GLY A 45 -8.80 1.54 7.73
CA GLY A 45 -8.07 0.36 8.18
C GLY A 45 -6.56 0.61 8.30
N GLU A 46 -5.97 1.33 7.33
CA GLU A 46 -4.58 1.74 7.37
C GLU A 46 -4.28 2.65 8.56
N LEU A 47 -5.10 3.68 8.78
CA LEU A 47 -4.96 4.56 9.93
C LEU A 47 -5.09 3.81 11.25
N SER A 48 -6.03 2.87 11.34
CA SER A 48 -6.24 2.03 12.52
C SER A 48 -5.02 1.17 12.84
N PHE A 49 -4.44 0.53 11.82
CA PHE A 49 -3.20 -0.25 11.92
C PHE A 49 -2.02 0.63 12.36
N LEU A 50 -1.80 1.74 11.67
CA LEU A 50 -0.68 2.65 11.90
C LEU A 50 -0.72 3.31 13.29
N LYS A 51 -1.92 3.57 13.83
CA LYS A 51 -2.10 4.10 15.19
C LYS A 51 -1.54 3.18 16.29
N GLY A 52 -1.45 1.87 16.00
CA GLY A 52 -0.86 0.88 16.91
C GLY A 52 0.67 0.87 16.93
N LEU A 53 1.33 1.58 16.01
CA LEU A 53 2.79 1.60 15.90
C LEU A 53 3.41 2.74 16.73
N PRO A 54 4.65 2.55 17.26
CA PRO A 54 5.33 3.57 18.06
C PRO A 54 5.96 4.70 17.24
N PHE A 55 5.70 4.78 15.95
CA PHE A 55 6.27 5.75 15.02
C PHE A 55 5.26 6.80 14.60
N LYS A 56 5.75 7.97 14.15
CA LYS A 56 4.91 9.13 13.82
C LYS A 56 4.64 9.19 12.32
N MET A 57 3.40 9.49 11.97
CA MET A 57 3.04 9.94 10.64
C MET A 57 3.45 11.41 10.49
N LEU A 58 4.48 11.68 9.68
CA LEU A 58 5.03 13.02 9.47
C LEU A 58 4.20 13.84 8.47
N GLU A 59 3.58 13.16 7.52
CA GLU A 59 2.76 13.76 6.47
C GLU A 59 1.78 12.73 5.92
N CYS A 60 0.61 13.18 5.49
CA CYS A 60 -0.27 12.40 4.63
C CYS A 60 -0.79 13.27 3.48
N GLY A 61 -1.05 12.65 2.33
CA GLY A 61 -1.52 13.40 1.17
C GLY A 61 -1.99 12.52 0.02
N SER A 62 -2.86 13.10 -0.81
CA SER A 62 -3.35 12.48 -2.04
C SER A 62 -2.42 12.73 -3.21
N ALA A 63 -2.71 12.10 -4.36
CA ALA A 63 -2.05 12.41 -5.63
C ALA A 63 -2.15 13.90 -6.04
N PHE A 64 -3.14 14.61 -5.53
CA PHE A 64 -3.42 16.02 -5.86
C PHE A 64 -2.80 17.01 -4.86
N THR A 65 -2.58 16.60 -3.62
CA THR A 65 -2.12 17.48 -2.53
C THR A 65 -0.66 17.26 -2.15
N SER A 66 -0.08 16.11 -2.48
CA SER A 66 1.30 15.78 -2.11
C SER A 66 2.34 16.55 -2.92
N ASN A 67 3.29 17.16 -2.24
CA ASN A 67 4.42 17.84 -2.88
C ASN A 67 5.62 16.88 -3.02
N LEU A 68 5.66 16.10 -4.09
CA LEU A 68 6.74 15.14 -4.36
C LEU A 68 8.11 15.77 -4.66
N LYS A 69 8.21 17.11 -4.73
CA LYS A 69 9.50 17.80 -4.84
C LYS A 69 10.16 18.02 -3.49
N ARG A 70 9.44 17.77 -2.39
CA ARG A 70 9.96 17.89 -1.04
C ARG A 70 11.02 16.81 -0.77
N LYS A 71 12.13 17.20 -0.16
CA LYS A 71 13.11 16.22 0.33
C LYS A 71 12.57 15.52 1.57
N ILE A 72 12.45 14.22 1.50
CA ILE A 72 12.15 13.33 2.62
C ILE A 72 13.48 12.77 3.14
N LYS A 73 13.66 12.69 4.46
CA LYS A 73 14.85 12.07 5.04
C LYS A 73 14.95 10.61 4.59
N LYS A 74 16.16 10.13 4.35
CA LYS A 74 16.42 8.79 3.81
C LYS A 74 15.86 7.65 4.68
N ASP A 75 15.81 7.85 5.99
CA ASP A 75 15.31 6.88 6.98
C ASP A 75 13.78 6.93 7.14
N THR A 76 13.11 7.96 6.64
CA THR A 76 11.64 8.04 6.63
C THR A 76 11.06 7.02 5.67
N ILE A 77 10.08 6.25 6.13
CA ILE A 77 9.40 5.23 5.32
C ILE A 77 8.27 5.90 4.53
N ILE A 78 8.13 5.54 3.26
CA ILE A 78 7.02 6.00 2.43
C ILE A 78 6.01 4.86 2.29
N LEU A 79 4.81 5.09 2.78
CA LEU A 79 3.68 4.19 2.66
C LEU A 79 2.77 4.69 1.54
N LEU A 80 2.30 3.78 0.69
CA LEU A 80 1.35 4.06 -0.37
C LEU A 80 0.09 3.26 -0.14
N GLN A 81 -1.08 3.93 -0.19
CA GLN A 81 -2.37 3.32 0.06
C GLN A 81 -2.61 2.07 -0.79
N GLY A 82 -3.29 1.10 -0.17
CA GLY A 82 -3.78 -0.13 -0.78
C GLY A 82 -4.98 0.07 -1.72
N GLY A 83 -5.59 -1.03 -2.14
CA GLY A 83 -6.82 -1.00 -2.93
C GLY A 83 -6.71 -1.61 -4.31
N GLY A 84 -7.54 -1.15 -5.26
CA GLY A 84 -7.65 -1.68 -6.62
C GLY A 84 -6.95 -0.85 -7.70
N ASN A 85 -5.99 0.01 -7.33
CA ASN A 85 -5.44 1.02 -8.23
C ASN A 85 -4.05 0.65 -8.80
N PHE A 86 -3.64 -0.60 -8.71
CA PHE A 86 -2.34 -1.04 -9.23
C PHE A 86 -2.48 -1.60 -10.64
N GLY A 87 -1.90 -0.91 -11.61
CA GLY A 87 -1.92 -1.31 -13.01
C GLY A 87 -2.34 -0.19 -13.96
N ASP A 88 -3.16 -0.50 -14.96
CA ASP A 88 -3.47 0.44 -16.04
C ASP A 88 -4.98 0.70 -16.27
N ILE A 89 -5.83 0.32 -15.29
CA ILE A 89 -7.25 0.69 -15.34
C ILE A 89 -7.44 2.16 -14.98
N TRP A 90 -6.68 2.64 -13.99
CA TRP A 90 -6.83 3.97 -13.42
C TRP A 90 -5.56 4.80 -13.56
N ASP A 91 -5.69 6.03 -14.00
CA ASP A 91 -4.57 6.97 -14.14
C ASP A 91 -3.87 7.28 -12.81
N ILE A 92 -4.55 7.08 -11.69
CA ILE A 92 -4.01 7.32 -10.34
C ILE A 92 -2.74 6.49 -10.06
N HIS A 93 -2.56 5.35 -10.72
CA HIS A 93 -1.34 4.54 -10.59
C HIS A 93 -0.06 5.29 -11.02
N GLU A 94 -0.17 6.31 -11.89
CA GLU A 94 0.98 7.15 -12.24
C GLU A 94 1.54 7.90 -11.03
N PHE A 95 0.74 8.16 -10.01
CA PHE A 95 1.22 8.75 -8.77
C PHE A 95 2.21 7.82 -8.05
N LYS A 96 1.92 6.52 -7.95
CA LYS A 96 2.84 5.52 -7.39
C LYS A 96 4.18 5.51 -8.16
N ARG A 97 4.12 5.55 -9.50
CA ARG A 97 5.32 5.64 -10.35
C ARG A 97 6.15 6.90 -10.05
N LYS A 98 5.50 8.05 -9.87
CA LYS A 98 6.17 9.31 -9.52
C LYS A 98 6.85 9.22 -8.15
N VAL A 99 6.19 8.66 -7.15
CA VAL A 99 6.78 8.46 -5.82
C VAL A 99 8.04 7.59 -5.92
N ILE A 100 7.95 6.44 -6.58
CA ILE A 100 9.08 5.51 -6.73
C ILE A 100 10.28 6.17 -7.44
N ARG A 101 10.05 6.98 -8.48
CA ARG A 101 11.12 7.71 -9.17
C ARG A 101 11.77 8.79 -8.31
N ASN A 102 10.97 9.49 -7.51
CA ASN A 102 11.44 10.65 -6.75
C ASN A 102 12.18 10.28 -5.47
N TYR A 103 11.95 9.08 -4.93
CA TYR A 103 12.51 8.63 -3.65
C TYR A 103 13.26 7.30 -3.76
N PRO A 104 14.33 7.22 -4.60
CA PRO A 104 15.03 5.97 -4.90
C PRO A 104 15.80 5.39 -3.71
N GLU A 105 16.04 6.17 -2.66
CA GLU A 105 16.81 5.76 -1.49
C GLU A 105 15.93 5.46 -0.26
N ASN A 106 14.65 5.84 -0.29
CA ASN A 106 13.72 5.59 0.80
C ASN A 106 13.15 4.17 0.73
N ARG A 107 12.86 3.58 1.88
CA ARG A 107 12.01 2.39 1.92
C ARG A 107 10.60 2.79 1.51
N ILE A 108 10.05 2.09 0.53
CA ILE A 108 8.67 2.28 0.06
C ILE A 108 7.90 0.98 0.28
N ILE A 109 6.73 1.08 0.88
CA ILE A 109 5.81 -0.04 1.06
C ILE A 109 4.49 0.33 0.39
N ILE A 110 4.09 -0.44 -0.61
CA ILE A 110 2.76 -0.35 -1.20
C ILE A 110 1.86 -1.31 -0.44
N PHE A 111 0.85 -0.78 0.25
CA PHE A 111 -0.13 -1.56 0.98
C PHE A 111 -0.94 -2.48 0.05
N PRO A 112 -1.66 -3.49 0.58
CA PRO A 112 -2.26 -4.57 -0.19
C PRO A 112 -3.10 -4.10 -1.39
N GLN A 113 -2.72 -4.56 -2.60
CA GLN A 113 -3.30 -4.17 -3.88
C GLN A 113 -3.99 -5.33 -4.58
N THR A 114 -5.03 -5.04 -5.34
CA THR A 114 -5.41 -5.85 -6.49
C THR A 114 -4.67 -5.31 -7.71
N VAL A 115 -4.05 -6.19 -8.47
CA VAL A 115 -3.21 -5.88 -9.63
C VAL A 115 -3.92 -6.28 -10.92
N PHE A 116 -4.06 -5.32 -11.83
CA PHE A 116 -4.64 -5.60 -13.13
C PHE A 116 -4.02 -4.76 -14.23
N TYR A 117 -3.65 -5.41 -15.33
CA TYR A 117 -3.13 -4.77 -16.54
C TYR A 117 -3.94 -5.21 -17.76
N GLN A 118 -4.46 -4.23 -18.50
CA GLN A 118 -5.09 -4.44 -19.80
C GLN A 118 -4.05 -4.59 -20.91
N LYS A 119 -2.93 -3.85 -20.77
CA LYS A 119 -1.86 -3.78 -21.77
C LYS A 119 -0.55 -4.31 -21.19
N ASN A 120 0.02 -5.29 -21.87
CA ASN A 120 1.31 -5.86 -21.48
C ASN A 120 2.45 -4.83 -21.47
N GLU A 121 2.41 -3.84 -22.35
CA GLU A 121 3.40 -2.76 -22.43
C GLU A 121 3.44 -1.94 -21.12
N ASN A 122 2.28 -1.66 -20.54
CA ASN A 122 2.18 -0.94 -19.29
C ASN A 122 2.76 -1.75 -18.11
N MET A 123 2.51 -3.06 -18.12
CA MET A 123 3.08 -3.96 -17.12
C MET A 123 4.61 -4.01 -17.26
N LEU A 124 5.15 -4.14 -18.47
CA LEU A 124 6.59 -4.16 -18.71
C LEU A 124 7.28 -2.86 -18.25
N ARG A 125 6.63 -1.71 -18.48
CA ARG A 125 7.10 -0.41 -18.01
C ARG A 125 7.19 -0.34 -16.48
N ASP A 126 6.19 -0.90 -15.78
CA ASP A 126 6.19 -0.94 -14.31
C ASP A 126 7.22 -1.92 -13.76
N ILE A 127 7.38 -3.08 -14.39
CA ILE A 127 8.42 -4.04 -14.05
C ILE A 127 9.80 -3.37 -14.16
N GLU A 128 10.07 -2.67 -15.26
CA GLU A 128 11.35 -1.98 -15.45
C GLU A 128 11.61 -0.92 -14.39
N LEU A 129 10.61 -0.08 -14.08
CA LEU A 129 10.73 0.98 -13.10
C LEU A 129 10.89 0.44 -11.68
N MET A 130 9.94 -0.40 -11.27
CA MET A 130 9.81 -0.83 -9.88
C MET A 130 10.88 -1.83 -9.48
N SER A 131 11.26 -2.76 -10.38
CA SER A 131 12.31 -3.75 -10.10
C SER A 131 13.70 -3.15 -9.92
N ARG A 132 13.91 -1.91 -10.33
CA ARG A 132 15.15 -1.16 -10.08
C ARG A 132 15.23 -0.54 -8.70
N HIS A 133 14.09 -0.44 -8.00
CA HIS A 133 14.04 0.19 -6.68
C HIS A 133 14.41 -0.84 -5.59
N PRO A 134 15.57 -0.68 -4.91
CA PRO A 134 16.11 -1.72 -4.03
C PRO A 134 15.34 -1.90 -2.72
N TYR A 135 14.58 -0.89 -2.30
CA TYR A 135 13.88 -0.85 -1.02
C TYR A 135 12.36 -0.80 -1.17
N LEU A 136 11.82 -1.29 -2.30
CA LEU A 136 10.39 -1.34 -2.57
C LEU A 136 9.82 -2.70 -2.16
N THR A 137 8.80 -2.67 -1.32
CA THR A 137 7.94 -3.82 -1.00
C THR A 137 6.55 -3.57 -1.59
N ILE A 138 6.00 -4.56 -2.29
CA ILE A 138 4.66 -4.50 -2.86
C ILE A 138 3.82 -5.60 -2.22
N CYS A 139 2.69 -5.22 -1.62
CA CYS A 139 1.75 -6.17 -1.04
C CYS A 139 0.57 -6.41 -1.99
N ALA A 140 0.19 -7.67 -2.18
CA ALA A 140 -1.02 -8.07 -2.86
C ALA A 140 -2.06 -8.52 -1.84
N ARG A 141 -3.35 -8.22 -2.06
CA ARG A 141 -4.45 -8.66 -1.17
C ARG A 141 -5.15 -9.93 -1.63
N ASP A 142 -4.84 -10.41 -2.81
CA ASP A 142 -5.42 -11.62 -3.40
C ASP A 142 -4.35 -12.46 -4.08
N ILE A 143 -4.62 -13.77 -4.20
CA ILE A 143 -3.67 -14.75 -4.73
C ILE A 143 -3.30 -14.46 -6.18
N HIS A 144 -4.27 -14.07 -7.02
CA HIS A 144 -4.01 -13.78 -8.42
C HIS A 144 -3.02 -12.62 -8.57
N SER A 145 -3.26 -11.53 -7.86
CA SER A 145 -2.37 -10.36 -7.84
C SER A 145 -0.98 -10.72 -7.31
N PHE A 146 -0.91 -11.54 -6.25
CA PHE A 146 0.35 -12.03 -5.70
C PHE A 146 1.16 -12.83 -6.73
N GLU A 147 0.53 -13.76 -7.44
CA GLU A 147 1.18 -14.58 -8.47
C GLU A 147 1.70 -13.72 -9.63
N VAL A 148 0.89 -12.76 -10.10
CA VAL A 148 1.30 -11.81 -11.15
C VAL A 148 2.53 -11.01 -10.72
N LEU A 149 2.52 -10.45 -9.51
CA LEU A 149 3.65 -9.69 -8.99
C LEU A 149 4.88 -10.57 -8.79
N LYS A 150 4.72 -11.73 -8.15
CA LYS A 150 5.81 -12.65 -7.83
C LYS A 150 6.52 -13.18 -9.07
N LYS A 151 5.77 -13.42 -10.14
CA LYS A 151 6.30 -13.91 -11.42
C LYS A 151 7.09 -12.84 -12.17
N ASN A 152 6.68 -11.57 -12.08
CA ASN A 152 7.17 -10.54 -12.99
C ASN A 152 8.07 -9.49 -12.33
N PHE A 153 7.92 -9.21 -11.03
CA PHE A 153 8.67 -8.17 -10.33
C PHE A 153 9.81 -8.77 -9.48
N LYS A 154 10.93 -8.06 -9.39
CA LYS A 154 12.10 -8.50 -8.59
C LYS A 154 12.05 -8.01 -7.15
N ASN A 155 11.06 -7.23 -6.80
CA ASN A 155 10.87 -6.63 -5.49
C ASN A 155 10.47 -7.67 -4.44
N THR A 156 10.49 -7.29 -3.17
CA THR A 156 9.84 -8.06 -2.11
C THR A 156 8.33 -8.02 -2.32
N ILE A 157 7.72 -9.19 -2.55
CA ILE A 157 6.28 -9.34 -2.75
C ILE A 157 5.69 -10.12 -1.59
N LEU A 158 4.65 -9.57 -0.96
CA LEU A 158 3.95 -10.17 0.16
C LEU A 158 2.47 -10.37 -0.19
N LEU A 159 1.89 -11.47 0.31
CA LEU A 159 0.44 -11.68 0.28
C LEU A 159 -0.10 -11.28 1.64
N VAL A 160 -0.79 -10.14 1.70
CA VAL A 160 -1.29 -9.54 2.94
C VAL A 160 -2.78 -9.24 2.76
N PRO A 161 -3.65 -9.60 3.72
CA PRO A 161 -5.07 -9.27 3.63
C PRO A 161 -5.33 -7.77 3.44
N ASP A 162 -6.53 -7.44 2.97
CA ASP A 162 -6.96 -6.05 2.78
C ASP A 162 -6.90 -5.26 4.10
N MET A 163 -6.41 -4.03 4.05
CA MET A 163 -6.25 -3.19 5.24
C MET A 163 -7.58 -2.86 5.95
N ALA A 164 -8.70 -2.94 5.25
CA ALA A 164 -10.03 -2.74 5.86
C ALA A 164 -10.31 -3.72 7.02
N PHE A 165 -9.65 -4.88 7.07
CA PHE A 165 -9.74 -5.80 8.21
C PHE A 165 -9.12 -5.27 9.51
N CYS A 166 -8.39 -4.16 9.46
CA CYS A 166 -7.88 -3.47 10.64
C CYS A 166 -8.89 -2.51 11.28
N ILE A 167 -10.04 -2.26 10.64
CA ILE A 167 -11.10 -1.43 11.22
C ILE A 167 -11.63 -2.13 12.49
N PRO A 168 -11.74 -1.41 13.64
CA PRO A 168 -12.31 -1.99 14.85
C PRO A 168 -13.76 -2.46 14.63
N VAL A 169 -14.09 -3.65 15.12
CA VAL A 169 -15.42 -4.29 14.93
C VAL A 169 -16.57 -3.42 15.46
N SER A 170 -16.30 -2.54 16.44
CA SER A 170 -17.30 -1.60 16.97
C SER A 170 -17.89 -0.62 15.95
N TYR A 171 -17.22 -0.43 14.80
CA TYR A 171 -17.72 0.42 13.71
C TYR A 171 -18.54 -0.36 12.67
N THR A 172 -18.57 -1.68 12.75
CA THR A 172 -19.27 -2.54 11.78
C THR A 172 -20.71 -2.89 12.20
N HIS A 173 -21.18 -2.37 13.33
CA HIS A 173 -22.53 -2.59 13.88
C HIS A 173 -23.46 -1.37 13.73
N LEU A 174 -23.24 -0.53 12.72
CA LEU A 174 -24.16 0.56 12.38
C LEU A 174 -25.17 0.13 11.32
#